data_6c06d5534ce42617834f5587cb31a338
#
_entry.id   6c06d5534ce42617834f5587cb31a338
#
_cell.length_a   1.000
_cell.length_b   1.000
_cell.length_c   1.000
_cell.angle_alpha   90.00
_cell.angle_beta   90.00
_cell.angle_gamma   90.00
#
_symmetry.space_group_name_H-M   'P 1'
#
loop_
_entity.id
_entity.type
_entity.pdbx_description
1 polymer ?
#
loop_
_entity_poly.entity_id
_entity_poly.type
_entity_poly.pdbx_seq_one_letter_code
_entity_poly.pdbx_strand_id
1 'polypeptide(L)'
;MKSKRFEVLAARPVNQDGYVQEWPEVGLIAMNSPFDPKPSIKIENGVITEMDGKCRADFDMLDTFIADHAIRLGNAEKAMAMDSLEIARKIVDINVSREEILDITLSLTPAKLTEVVGKLNIVEIMMGMTKMRARMMPANQCHVTNVRDNPVQIAADAAEAGVRGFAEMETTVAVARYAPFNAMALFVGAQVGRPGVMTQCALEEATELQLGMRGFTTYAETISVYGTEPVFMDGDDTPYSKAFLASCYASRGLKMRFTSGTGSEVQMGYAEGKSMLYLEARCLAVTKGAGVQGTQNGSVSCIGVPAGVPGGIRAVAAENLIAML
;
A
#
# COMPACT_ATOMS: atom_id res chain seq x y z
N MET A 1 2.67 15.71 21.32
CA MET A 1 2.32 15.57 19.90
C MET A 1 1.00 14.83 19.65
N LYS A 2 0.69 13.72 20.36
CA LYS A 2 -0.59 12.98 20.20
C LYS A 2 -1.86 13.80 20.41
N SER A 3 -1.87 14.76 21.33
CA SER A 3 -3.06 15.57 21.64
C SER A 3 -3.47 16.52 20.50
N LYS A 4 -2.54 17.27 19.94
CA LYS A 4 -2.82 18.20 18.82
C LYS A 4 -3.41 17.50 17.58
N ARG A 5 -2.97 16.29 17.33
CA ARG A 5 -3.42 15.49 16.20
C ARG A 5 -4.87 15.02 16.38
N PHE A 6 -5.20 14.56 17.58
CA PHE A 6 -6.56 14.17 17.91
C PHE A 6 -7.53 15.35 17.84
N GLU A 7 -7.08 16.52 18.29
CA GLU A 7 -7.88 17.76 18.22
C GLU A 7 -8.15 18.17 16.77
N VAL A 8 -7.15 18.10 15.89
CA VAL A 8 -7.32 18.40 14.47
C VAL A 8 -8.26 17.41 13.78
N LEU A 9 -8.12 16.12 14.05
CA LEU A 9 -9.00 15.10 13.48
C LEU A 9 -10.44 15.22 14.02
N ALA A 10 -10.62 15.48 15.31
CA ALA A 10 -11.92 15.65 15.94
C ALA A 10 -12.64 16.92 15.46
N ALA A 11 -11.90 17.95 15.05
CA ALA A 11 -12.47 19.20 14.56
C ALA A 11 -12.84 19.17 13.06
N ARG A 12 -12.51 18.10 12.32
CA ARG A 12 -12.84 18.02 10.90
C ARG A 12 -14.34 17.89 10.69
N PRO A 13 -14.92 18.67 9.78
CA PRO A 13 -16.31 18.50 9.42
C PRO A 13 -16.51 17.12 8.77
N VAL A 14 -17.62 16.50 9.10
CA VAL A 14 -18.03 15.20 8.55
C VAL A 14 -19.12 15.47 7.52
N ASN A 15 -19.03 14.84 6.35
CA ASN A 15 -20.07 14.95 5.34
C ASN A 15 -21.34 14.17 5.74
N GLN A 16 -22.38 14.22 4.89
CA GLN A 16 -23.66 13.56 5.16
C GLN A 16 -23.55 12.04 5.31
N ASP A 17 -22.53 11.44 4.71
CA ASP A 17 -22.27 10.00 4.77
C ASP A 17 -21.38 9.59 5.95
N GLY A 18 -21.01 10.55 6.80
CA GLY A 18 -20.18 10.28 7.98
C GLY A 18 -18.68 10.32 7.73
N TYR A 19 -18.23 10.69 6.54
CA TYR A 19 -16.80 10.77 6.20
C TYR A 19 -16.19 12.13 6.55
N VAL A 20 -14.95 12.10 6.99
CA VAL A 20 -14.17 13.31 7.30
C VAL A 20 -13.87 14.07 6.01
N GLN A 21 -14.28 15.34 5.96
CA GLN A 21 -13.99 16.20 4.83
C GLN A 21 -12.54 16.67 4.84
N GLU A 22 -12.00 16.90 3.66
CA GLU A 22 -10.65 17.46 3.51
C GLU A 22 -10.58 18.89 3.99
N TRP A 23 -9.47 19.19 4.65
CA TRP A 23 -9.05 20.55 4.95
C TRP A 23 -7.86 20.90 4.09
N PRO A 24 -7.79 22.11 3.52
CA PRO A 24 -6.68 22.51 2.66
C PRO A 24 -5.29 22.37 3.31
N GLU A 25 -5.21 22.59 4.62
CA GLU A 25 -3.94 22.55 5.35
C GLU A 25 -3.50 21.15 5.81
N VAL A 26 -4.45 20.24 5.96
CA VAL A 26 -4.20 18.89 6.54
C VAL A 26 -4.96 17.78 5.81
N GLY A 27 -5.74 18.15 4.81
CA GLY A 27 -6.55 17.23 4.03
C GLY A 27 -5.72 16.48 2.98
N LEU A 28 -6.21 15.30 2.64
CA LEU A 28 -5.71 14.53 1.51
C LEU A 28 -6.36 15.00 0.21
N ILE A 29 -5.53 15.24 -0.79
CA ILE A 29 -5.96 15.40 -2.17
C ILE A 29 -5.75 14.06 -2.86
N ALA A 30 -6.79 13.52 -3.51
CA ALA A 30 -6.77 12.13 -3.97
C ALA A 30 -5.71 11.81 -5.03
N MET A 31 -5.52 12.68 -6.01
CA MET A 31 -4.72 12.33 -7.18
C MET A 31 -3.41 13.11 -7.29
N ASN A 32 -3.45 14.40 -7.49
CA ASN A 32 -2.27 15.27 -7.63
C ASN A 32 -2.46 16.50 -6.77
N SER A 33 -1.44 16.90 -6.05
CA SER A 33 -1.43 18.07 -5.20
C SER A 33 -0.33 19.05 -5.63
N PRO A 34 -0.55 20.36 -5.48
CA PRO A 34 0.53 21.33 -5.63
C PRO A 34 1.62 21.19 -4.56
N PHE A 35 1.34 20.47 -3.48
CA PHE A 35 2.28 20.15 -2.40
C PHE A 35 3.02 18.84 -2.62
N ASP A 36 2.67 18.06 -3.65
CA ASP A 36 3.45 16.89 -4.03
C ASP A 36 4.85 17.34 -4.48
N PRO A 37 5.89 16.61 -4.12
CA PRO A 37 7.24 16.91 -4.58
C PRO A 37 7.32 16.88 -6.10
N LYS A 38 8.18 17.72 -6.66
CA LYS A 38 8.53 17.62 -8.08
C LYS A 38 9.44 16.42 -8.30
N PRO A 39 9.15 15.59 -9.30
CA PRO A 39 10.00 14.45 -9.62
C PRO A 39 11.45 14.88 -9.89
N SER A 40 12.38 14.33 -9.15
CA SER A 40 13.81 14.51 -9.39
C SER A 40 14.60 13.28 -8.95
N ILE A 41 15.74 13.06 -9.57
CA ILE A 41 16.72 12.07 -9.16
C ILE A 41 18.13 12.57 -9.49
N LYS A 42 19.08 12.33 -8.60
CA LYS A 42 20.50 12.50 -8.85
C LYS A 42 21.23 11.26 -8.36
N ILE A 43 22.07 10.71 -9.22
CA ILE A 43 22.84 9.50 -8.93
C ILE A 43 24.33 9.85 -9.02
N GLU A 44 25.08 9.59 -7.97
CA GLU A 44 26.52 9.77 -7.91
C GLU A 44 27.17 8.49 -7.39
N ASN A 45 28.13 7.98 -8.14
CA ASN A 45 28.87 6.74 -7.80
C ASN A 45 27.93 5.53 -7.51
N GLY A 46 26.81 5.44 -8.23
CA GLY A 46 25.84 4.35 -8.04
C GLY A 46 24.96 4.49 -6.80
N VAL A 47 24.89 5.68 -6.20
CA VAL A 47 24.04 5.98 -5.04
C VAL A 47 23.12 7.15 -5.39
N ILE A 48 21.86 7.07 -5.01
CA ILE A 48 20.93 8.19 -5.11
C ILE A 48 21.27 9.22 -4.04
N THR A 49 21.67 10.41 -4.48
CA THR A 49 22.05 11.55 -3.60
C THR A 49 20.97 12.61 -3.50
N GLU A 50 20.02 12.61 -4.45
CA GLU A 50 18.81 13.45 -4.40
C GLU A 50 17.62 12.67 -4.98
N MET A 51 16.46 12.79 -4.37
CA MET A 51 15.21 12.19 -4.81
C MET A 51 14.03 13.07 -4.42
N ASP A 52 13.15 13.35 -5.41
CA ASP A 52 11.90 14.09 -5.21
C ASP A 52 12.09 15.40 -4.41
N GLY A 53 13.14 16.15 -4.77
CA GLY A 53 13.46 17.46 -4.18
C GLY A 53 14.13 17.42 -2.81
N LYS A 54 14.44 16.25 -2.27
CA LYS A 54 15.18 16.07 -1.01
C LYS A 54 16.61 15.64 -1.30
N CYS A 55 17.58 16.20 -0.59
CA CYS A 55 18.95 15.66 -0.52
C CYS A 55 19.01 14.44 0.39
N ARG A 56 19.97 13.55 0.17
CA ARG A 56 20.11 12.32 0.96
C ARG A 56 20.25 12.58 2.48
N ALA A 57 20.81 13.70 2.86
CA ALA A 57 20.94 14.09 4.27
C ALA A 57 19.57 14.38 4.94
N ASP A 58 18.56 14.71 4.14
CA ASP A 58 17.21 15.04 4.58
C ASP A 58 16.23 13.85 4.39
N PHE A 59 16.72 12.69 3.93
CA PHE A 59 15.91 11.51 3.77
C PHE A 59 15.44 10.99 5.13
N ASP A 60 14.14 10.76 5.24
CA ASP A 60 13.61 9.93 6.30
C ASP A 60 13.95 8.45 6.06
N MET A 61 13.51 7.57 6.96
CA MET A 61 13.78 6.14 6.86
C MET A 61 13.16 5.53 5.61
N LEU A 62 11.96 5.99 5.20
CA LEU A 62 11.28 5.49 4.02
C LEU A 62 11.95 5.99 2.74
N ASP A 63 12.35 7.26 2.67
CA ASP A 63 13.12 7.80 1.55
C ASP A 63 14.46 7.04 1.38
N THR A 64 15.13 6.75 2.49
CA THR A 64 16.38 5.99 2.49
C THR A 64 16.16 4.57 1.94
N PHE A 65 15.12 3.89 2.43
CA PHE A 65 14.78 2.56 1.93
C PHE A 65 14.44 2.57 0.44
N ILE A 66 13.67 3.55 -0.02
CA ILE A 66 13.28 3.69 -1.44
C ILE A 66 14.53 3.89 -2.30
N ALA A 67 15.40 4.80 -1.90
CA ALA A 67 16.62 5.13 -2.64
C ALA A 67 17.59 3.93 -2.72
N ASP A 68 17.69 3.14 -1.66
CA ASP A 68 18.66 2.06 -1.58
C ASP A 68 18.15 0.72 -2.13
N HIS A 69 16.82 0.49 -2.13
CA HIS A 69 16.26 -0.83 -2.40
C HIS A 69 15.14 -0.88 -3.44
N ALA A 70 14.41 0.23 -3.65
CA ALA A 70 13.20 0.18 -4.46
C ALA A 70 13.39 0.67 -5.90
N ILE A 71 14.36 1.53 -6.17
CA ILE A 71 14.59 2.11 -7.51
C ILE A 71 15.68 1.33 -8.23
N ARG A 72 15.38 0.87 -9.45
CA ARG A 72 16.37 0.24 -10.35
C ARG A 72 17.26 1.31 -10.96
N LEU A 73 18.51 1.40 -10.51
CA LEU A 73 19.45 2.44 -10.92
C LEU A 73 19.84 2.38 -12.40
N GLY A 74 19.93 1.17 -12.97
CA GLY A 74 20.46 0.99 -14.34
C GLY A 74 19.69 1.73 -15.45
N ASN A 75 18.42 2.06 -15.22
CA ASN A 75 17.59 2.80 -16.15
C ASN A 75 17.01 4.10 -15.56
N ALA A 76 17.34 4.44 -14.32
CA ALA A 76 16.65 5.49 -13.56
C ALA A 76 16.76 6.87 -14.22
N GLU A 77 17.96 7.30 -14.58
CA GLU A 77 18.16 8.61 -15.22
C GLU A 77 17.39 8.73 -16.55
N LYS A 78 17.41 7.68 -17.36
CA LYS A 78 16.69 7.64 -18.62
C LYS A 78 15.17 7.64 -18.40
N ALA A 79 14.67 6.80 -17.50
CA ALA A 79 13.25 6.70 -17.20
C ALA A 79 12.71 8.01 -16.58
N MET A 80 13.45 8.63 -15.68
CA MET A 80 13.09 9.92 -15.08
C MET A 80 13.09 11.07 -16.08
N ALA A 81 13.93 11.03 -17.11
CA ALA A 81 13.97 12.04 -18.17
C ALA A 81 12.82 11.93 -19.17
N MET A 82 12.12 10.79 -19.22
CA MET A 82 10.95 10.61 -20.11
C MET A 82 9.81 11.54 -19.69
N ASP A 83 9.04 12.02 -20.67
CA ASP A 83 7.81 12.74 -20.38
C ASP A 83 6.77 11.84 -19.71
N SER A 84 6.11 12.35 -18.67
CA SER A 84 5.14 11.57 -17.87
C SER A 84 3.93 11.13 -18.69
N LEU A 85 3.50 11.93 -19.68
CA LEU A 85 2.41 11.56 -20.58
C LEU A 85 2.86 10.48 -21.57
N GLU A 86 4.12 10.49 -22.00
CA GLU A 86 4.68 9.43 -22.82
C GLU A 86 4.68 8.09 -22.08
N ILE A 87 5.12 8.08 -20.84
CA ILE A 87 5.08 6.85 -20.00
C ILE A 87 3.63 6.40 -19.80
N ALA A 88 2.73 7.32 -19.48
CA ALA A 88 1.31 7.02 -19.31
C ALA A 88 0.71 6.37 -20.57
N ARG A 89 1.04 6.88 -21.77
CA ARG A 89 0.62 6.29 -23.04
C ARG A 89 1.16 4.87 -23.24
N LYS A 90 2.41 4.61 -22.87
CA LYS A 90 2.99 3.25 -22.93
C LYS A 90 2.24 2.26 -22.04
N ILE A 91 1.79 2.69 -20.87
CA ILE A 91 1.01 1.84 -19.95
C ILE A 91 -0.26 1.31 -20.62
N VAL A 92 -0.93 2.13 -21.42
CA VAL A 92 -2.18 1.74 -22.08
C VAL A 92 -2.01 1.20 -23.50
N ASP A 93 -0.85 1.37 -24.12
CA ASP A 93 -0.57 0.90 -25.48
C ASP A 93 -0.50 -0.64 -25.53
N ILE A 94 -1.39 -1.27 -26.29
CA ILE A 94 -1.47 -2.72 -26.42
C ILE A 94 -0.18 -3.38 -26.99
N ASN A 95 0.63 -2.61 -27.71
CA ASN A 95 1.87 -3.10 -28.32
C ASN A 95 3.08 -3.05 -27.37
N VAL A 96 2.95 -2.36 -26.24
CA VAL A 96 4.00 -2.29 -25.21
C VAL A 96 3.81 -3.42 -24.22
N SER A 97 4.84 -4.24 -24.00
CA SER A 97 4.76 -5.38 -23.09
C SER A 97 4.72 -4.94 -21.62
N ARG A 98 4.22 -5.84 -20.76
CA ARG A 98 4.24 -5.65 -19.31
C ARG A 98 5.67 -5.49 -18.80
N GLU A 99 6.59 -6.28 -19.31
CA GLU A 99 8.00 -6.27 -18.93
C GLU A 99 8.67 -4.94 -19.27
N GLU A 100 8.39 -4.38 -20.45
CA GLU A 100 8.87 -3.06 -20.86
C GLU A 100 8.34 -1.95 -19.94
N ILE A 101 7.07 -2.03 -19.55
CA ILE A 101 6.49 -1.08 -18.61
C ILE A 101 7.19 -1.19 -17.25
N LEU A 102 7.37 -2.39 -16.73
CA LEU A 102 8.05 -2.60 -15.44
C LEU A 102 9.52 -2.15 -15.47
N ASP A 103 10.22 -2.30 -16.58
CA ASP A 103 11.59 -1.81 -16.71
C ASP A 103 11.67 -0.29 -16.57
N ILE A 104 10.65 0.42 -17.05
CA ILE A 104 10.54 1.87 -16.88
C ILE A 104 10.09 2.19 -15.45
N THR A 105 8.97 1.64 -14.98
CA THR A 105 8.29 2.09 -13.75
C THR A 105 9.03 1.70 -12.47
N LEU A 106 9.75 0.59 -12.47
CA LEU A 106 10.64 0.23 -11.34
C LEU A 106 11.89 1.13 -11.23
N SER A 107 12.11 2.01 -12.19
CA SER A 107 13.19 2.99 -12.20
C SER A 107 12.70 4.41 -11.88
N LEU A 108 11.41 4.59 -11.60
CA LEU A 108 10.81 5.89 -11.28
C LEU A 108 10.81 6.14 -9.77
N THR A 109 10.95 7.41 -9.41
CA THR A 109 10.67 7.88 -8.05
C THR A 109 9.17 7.88 -7.75
N PRO A 110 8.75 7.88 -6.48
CA PRO A 110 7.33 7.98 -6.11
C PRO A 110 6.63 9.20 -6.72
N ALA A 111 7.26 10.37 -6.72
CA ALA A 111 6.67 11.57 -7.32
C ALA A 111 6.49 11.43 -8.85
N LYS A 112 7.47 10.84 -9.53
CA LYS A 112 7.37 10.61 -10.98
C LYS A 112 6.26 9.62 -11.31
N LEU A 113 6.15 8.54 -10.55
CA LEU A 113 5.11 7.52 -10.73
C LEU A 113 3.71 8.11 -10.50
N THR A 114 3.57 8.93 -9.46
CA THR A 114 2.34 9.68 -9.17
C THR A 114 1.96 10.60 -10.32
N GLU A 115 2.91 11.35 -10.85
CA GLU A 115 2.68 12.22 -12.00
C GLU A 115 2.22 11.43 -13.24
N VAL A 116 2.85 10.30 -13.53
CA VAL A 116 2.49 9.41 -14.65
C VAL A 116 1.06 8.91 -14.52
N VAL A 117 0.71 8.30 -13.38
CA VAL A 117 -0.63 7.73 -13.16
C VAL A 117 -1.69 8.83 -13.10
N GLY A 118 -1.33 10.00 -12.59
CA GLY A 118 -2.20 11.17 -12.58
C GLY A 118 -2.62 11.69 -13.96
N LYS A 119 -1.89 11.34 -15.04
CA LYS A 119 -2.27 11.68 -16.43
C LYS A 119 -3.40 10.79 -16.97
N LEU A 120 -3.63 9.62 -16.38
CA LEU A 120 -4.59 8.64 -16.87
C LEU A 120 -6.02 8.95 -16.40
N ASN A 121 -6.99 8.77 -17.29
CA ASN A 121 -8.40 8.74 -16.90
C ASN A 121 -8.79 7.36 -16.35
N ILE A 122 -10.01 7.23 -15.82
CA ILE A 122 -10.45 5.98 -15.18
C ILE A 122 -10.41 4.76 -16.12
N VAL A 123 -10.73 4.95 -17.40
CA VAL A 123 -10.73 3.85 -18.38
C VAL A 123 -9.29 3.41 -18.65
N GLU A 124 -8.39 4.37 -18.83
CA GLU A 124 -6.96 4.12 -19.05
C GLU A 124 -6.31 3.44 -17.83
N ILE A 125 -6.67 3.86 -16.61
CA ILE A 125 -6.25 3.18 -15.38
C ILE A 125 -6.71 1.71 -15.38
N MET A 126 -7.97 1.45 -15.69
CA MET A 126 -8.50 0.08 -15.76
C MET A 126 -7.83 -0.77 -16.85
N MET A 127 -7.49 -0.16 -18.00
CA MET A 127 -6.69 -0.82 -19.05
C MET A 127 -5.30 -1.17 -18.54
N GLY A 128 -4.62 -0.23 -17.89
CA GLY A 128 -3.31 -0.43 -17.26
C GLY A 128 -3.35 -1.57 -16.23
N MET A 129 -4.30 -1.54 -15.30
CA MET A 129 -4.48 -2.59 -14.30
C MET A 129 -4.72 -3.96 -14.97
N THR A 130 -5.53 -4.02 -16.03
CA THR A 130 -5.78 -5.27 -16.76
C THR A 130 -4.52 -5.83 -17.38
N LYS A 131 -3.68 -4.98 -17.93
CA LYS A 131 -2.40 -5.35 -18.54
C LYS A 131 -1.36 -5.76 -17.52
N MET A 132 -1.26 -5.04 -16.42
CA MET A 132 -0.22 -5.25 -15.42
C MET A 132 -0.48 -6.42 -14.47
N ARG A 133 -1.68 -7.01 -14.50
CA ARG A 133 -2.00 -8.18 -13.68
C ARG A 133 -1.03 -9.34 -13.91
N ALA A 134 -0.50 -9.88 -12.83
CA ALA A 134 0.32 -11.10 -12.88
C ALA A 134 -0.52 -12.39 -13.03
N ARG A 135 -1.81 -12.35 -12.70
CA ARG A 135 -2.75 -13.49 -12.74
C ARG A 135 -4.03 -13.15 -13.49
N MET A 136 -4.53 -14.12 -14.25
CA MET A 136 -5.74 -13.99 -15.08
C MET A 136 -7.06 -13.90 -14.28
N MET A 137 -7.10 -14.35 -13.04
CA MET A 137 -8.31 -14.39 -12.23
C MET A 137 -8.19 -13.43 -11.06
N PRO A 138 -8.89 -12.31 -11.07
CA PRO A 138 -9.08 -11.56 -9.84
C PRO A 138 -10.00 -12.37 -8.93
N ALA A 139 -9.53 -12.72 -7.77
CA ALA A 139 -10.43 -13.07 -6.71
C ALA A 139 -11.18 -11.81 -6.27
N ASN A 140 -12.49 -11.89 -6.15
CA ASN A 140 -13.23 -10.85 -5.46
C ASN A 140 -12.93 -11.00 -3.98
N GLN A 141 -12.30 -9.98 -3.41
CA GLN A 141 -11.88 -9.94 -2.02
C GLN A 141 -12.76 -8.99 -1.23
N CYS A 142 -13.15 -9.39 -0.05
CA CYS A 142 -13.77 -8.54 0.94
C CYS A 142 -12.75 -8.19 2.03
N HIS A 143 -12.62 -6.91 2.33
CA HIS A 143 -11.86 -6.46 3.49
C HIS A 143 -12.78 -6.29 4.69
N VAL A 144 -12.48 -7.01 5.76
CA VAL A 144 -13.20 -6.93 7.03
C VAL A 144 -12.29 -6.26 8.06
N THR A 145 -12.71 -5.11 8.55
CA THR A 145 -11.94 -4.37 9.56
C THR A 145 -12.47 -4.69 10.95
N ASN A 146 -11.61 -5.17 11.83
CA ASN A 146 -11.91 -5.31 13.24
C ASN A 146 -11.31 -4.14 14.03
N VAL A 147 -12.15 -3.23 14.49
CA VAL A 147 -11.76 -2.14 15.40
C VAL A 147 -11.90 -2.51 16.87
N ARG A 148 -12.33 -3.71 17.16
CA ARG A 148 -12.49 -4.28 18.51
C ARG A 148 -11.92 -5.68 18.53
N ASP A 149 -11.19 -6.04 19.54
CA ASP A 149 -10.62 -7.38 19.75
C ASP A 149 -11.71 -8.42 20.05
N ASN A 150 -12.56 -8.68 19.05
CA ASN A 150 -13.71 -9.56 19.17
C ASN A 150 -13.69 -10.68 18.11
N PRO A 151 -13.17 -11.87 18.45
CA PRO A 151 -13.10 -12.99 17.52
C PRO A 151 -14.47 -13.50 17.06
N VAL A 152 -15.53 -13.31 17.86
CA VAL A 152 -16.90 -13.71 17.46
C VAL A 152 -17.44 -12.80 16.38
N GLN A 153 -17.19 -11.50 16.48
CA GLN A 153 -17.58 -10.56 15.42
C GLN A 153 -16.85 -10.86 14.12
N ILE A 154 -15.54 -11.09 14.17
CA ILE A 154 -14.75 -11.45 12.98
C ILE A 154 -15.28 -12.74 12.35
N ALA A 155 -15.69 -13.74 13.16
CA ALA A 155 -16.28 -14.96 12.66
C ALA A 155 -17.60 -14.70 11.92
N ALA A 156 -18.45 -13.83 12.45
CA ALA A 156 -19.70 -13.46 11.81
C ALA A 156 -19.48 -12.70 10.49
N ASP A 157 -18.57 -11.74 10.49
CA ASP A 157 -18.21 -10.94 9.31
C ASP A 157 -17.60 -11.81 8.21
N ALA A 158 -16.75 -12.77 8.59
CA ALA A 158 -16.18 -13.75 7.67
C ALA A 158 -17.25 -14.65 7.03
N ALA A 159 -18.19 -15.13 7.84
CA ALA A 159 -19.32 -15.91 7.35
C ALA A 159 -20.20 -15.09 6.39
N GLU A 160 -20.50 -13.84 6.72
CA GLU A 160 -21.27 -12.94 5.87
C GLU A 160 -20.55 -12.67 4.54
N ALA A 161 -19.26 -12.44 4.54
CA ALA A 161 -18.48 -12.27 3.30
C ALA A 161 -18.63 -13.52 2.40
N GLY A 162 -18.61 -14.71 2.98
CA GLY A 162 -18.87 -15.97 2.26
C GLY A 162 -20.24 -16.04 1.65
N VAL A 163 -21.27 -15.70 2.41
CA VAL A 163 -22.67 -15.69 1.93
C VAL A 163 -22.86 -14.66 0.80
N ARG A 164 -22.17 -13.54 0.85
CA ARG A 164 -22.18 -12.52 -0.21
C ARG A 164 -21.39 -12.90 -1.47
N GLY A 165 -20.74 -14.05 -1.49
CA GLY A 165 -20.05 -14.58 -2.67
C GLY A 165 -18.65 -14.08 -2.87
N PHE A 166 -18.00 -13.48 -1.86
CA PHE A 166 -16.59 -13.14 -1.95
C PHE A 166 -15.74 -14.42 -1.92
N ALA A 167 -14.83 -14.53 -2.87
CA ALA A 167 -13.94 -15.68 -2.98
C ALA A 167 -12.84 -15.66 -1.92
N GLU A 168 -12.34 -14.47 -1.59
CA GLU A 168 -11.31 -14.25 -0.59
C GLU A 168 -11.77 -13.23 0.43
N MET A 169 -11.19 -13.30 1.62
CA MET A 169 -11.40 -12.32 2.67
C MET A 169 -10.06 -11.89 3.24
N GLU A 170 -9.90 -10.60 3.39
CA GLU A 170 -8.80 -10.02 4.13
C GLU A 170 -9.33 -9.41 5.42
N THR A 171 -8.69 -9.70 6.53
CA THR A 171 -9.06 -9.16 7.84
C THR A 171 -7.94 -8.28 8.37
N THR A 172 -8.24 -7.04 8.67
CA THR A 172 -7.34 -6.20 9.46
C THR A 172 -7.46 -6.59 10.92
N VAL A 173 -6.37 -7.10 11.47
CA VAL A 173 -6.25 -7.39 12.90
C VAL A 173 -5.60 -6.19 13.58
N ALA A 174 -6.42 -5.21 13.94
CA ALA A 174 -5.98 -3.98 14.62
C ALA A 174 -5.97 -4.19 16.13
N VAL A 175 -5.05 -4.99 16.63
CA VAL A 175 -4.85 -5.18 18.07
C VAL A 175 -3.84 -4.19 18.62
N ALA A 176 -3.89 -3.98 19.92
CA ALA A 176 -2.86 -3.21 20.59
C ALA A 176 -1.49 -3.88 20.43
N ARG A 177 -0.48 -3.07 20.25
CA ARG A 177 0.91 -3.51 20.22
C ARG A 177 1.21 -4.40 21.44
N TYR A 178 1.97 -5.45 21.26
CA TYR A 178 2.28 -6.46 22.25
C TYR A 178 1.09 -7.34 22.71
N ALA A 179 0.07 -7.48 21.89
CA ALA A 179 -1.05 -8.38 22.14
C ALA A 179 -1.14 -9.53 21.10
N PRO A 180 -0.06 -10.31 20.88
CA PRO A 180 -0.02 -11.30 19.79
C PRO A 180 -1.05 -12.42 20.00
N PHE A 181 -1.39 -12.77 21.24
CA PHE A 181 -2.42 -13.78 21.51
C PHE A 181 -3.83 -13.30 21.17
N ASN A 182 -4.12 -11.99 21.30
CA ASN A 182 -5.38 -11.43 20.85
C ASN A 182 -5.46 -11.49 19.31
N ALA A 183 -4.37 -11.15 18.62
CA ALA A 183 -4.29 -11.28 17.16
C ALA A 183 -4.54 -12.74 16.74
N MET A 184 -3.93 -13.70 17.42
CA MET A 184 -4.16 -15.12 17.16
C MET A 184 -5.61 -15.54 17.38
N ALA A 185 -6.27 -15.04 18.42
CA ALA A 185 -7.69 -15.30 18.66
C ALA A 185 -8.58 -14.76 17.55
N LEU A 186 -8.26 -13.58 17.02
CA LEU A 186 -8.97 -12.99 15.88
C LEU A 186 -8.77 -13.80 14.59
N PHE A 187 -7.57 -14.30 14.33
CA PHE A 187 -7.31 -15.20 13.20
C PHE A 187 -8.10 -16.50 13.31
N VAL A 188 -8.14 -17.09 14.50
CA VAL A 188 -8.96 -18.30 14.75
C VAL A 188 -10.45 -17.98 14.54
N GLY A 189 -10.93 -16.84 15.04
CA GLY A 189 -12.31 -16.38 14.80
C GLY A 189 -12.64 -16.29 13.31
N ALA A 190 -11.77 -15.68 12.54
CA ALA A 190 -11.92 -15.57 11.11
C ALA A 190 -11.99 -16.95 10.43
N GLN A 191 -11.13 -17.90 10.81
CA GLN A 191 -11.15 -19.28 10.30
C GLN A 191 -12.40 -20.05 10.71
N VAL A 192 -12.95 -19.81 11.89
CA VAL A 192 -14.22 -20.41 12.32
C VAL A 192 -15.37 -19.90 11.45
N GLY A 193 -15.39 -18.62 11.14
CA GLY A 193 -16.42 -18.04 10.28
C GLY A 193 -16.33 -18.52 8.82
N ARG A 194 -15.14 -18.66 8.30
CA ARG A 194 -14.89 -19.11 6.93
C ARG A 194 -13.57 -19.85 6.79
N PRO A 195 -13.57 -21.17 6.90
CA PRO A 195 -12.35 -21.97 6.79
C PRO A 195 -11.67 -21.85 5.42
N GLY A 196 -10.36 -21.75 5.40
CA GLY A 196 -9.53 -22.05 4.23
C GLY A 196 -9.29 -20.93 3.23
N VAL A 197 -9.93 -19.76 3.33
CA VAL A 197 -9.79 -18.69 2.33
C VAL A 197 -9.55 -17.36 3.00
N MET A 198 -8.34 -17.17 3.50
CA MET A 198 -8.06 -15.93 4.24
C MET A 198 -6.66 -15.42 4.04
N THR A 199 -6.60 -14.13 3.81
CA THR A 199 -5.41 -13.34 4.00
C THR A 199 -5.57 -12.47 5.24
N GLN A 200 -4.49 -12.27 5.95
CA GLN A 200 -4.49 -11.51 7.19
C GLN A 200 -3.55 -10.33 7.08
N CYS A 201 -4.07 -9.18 7.44
CA CYS A 201 -3.29 -7.99 7.71
C CYS A 201 -3.11 -7.93 9.23
N ALA A 202 -1.91 -8.10 9.71
CA ALA A 202 -1.61 -8.16 11.14
C ALA A 202 -0.44 -7.24 11.48
N LEU A 203 -0.31 -6.94 12.76
CA LEU A 203 0.91 -6.33 13.28
C LEU A 203 2.07 -7.32 13.13
N GLU A 204 3.27 -6.81 12.89
CA GLU A 204 4.46 -7.60 12.63
C GLU A 204 4.77 -8.61 13.73
N GLU A 205 4.64 -8.21 14.99
CA GLU A 205 4.87 -9.09 16.13
C GLU A 205 3.91 -10.30 16.15
N ALA A 206 2.65 -10.07 15.79
CA ALA A 206 1.67 -11.16 15.68
C ALA A 206 2.02 -12.10 14.53
N THR A 207 2.51 -11.54 13.44
CA THR A 207 2.93 -12.29 12.25
C THR A 207 4.18 -13.10 12.53
N GLU A 208 5.18 -12.53 13.20
CA GLU A 208 6.39 -13.23 13.62
C GLU A 208 6.07 -14.39 14.55
N LEU A 209 5.16 -14.18 15.51
CA LEU A 209 4.69 -15.25 16.39
C LEU A 209 4.04 -16.36 15.58
N GLN A 210 3.17 -16.05 14.64
CA GLN A 210 2.53 -17.05 13.77
C GLN A 210 3.54 -17.84 12.94
N LEU A 211 4.53 -17.18 12.37
CA LEU A 211 5.58 -17.83 11.60
C LEU A 211 6.41 -18.79 12.45
N GLY A 212 6.55 -18.50 13.75
CA GLY A 212 7.20 -19.36 14.72
C GLY A 212 6.35 -20.54 15.21
N MET A 213 5.03 -20.44 15.10
CA MET A 213 4.09 -21.44 15.60
C MET A 213 3.61 -22.36 14.47
N ARG A 214 3.82 -23.66 14.64
CA ARG A 214 3.32 -24.66 13.68
C ARG A 214 1.79 -24.63 13.62
N GLY A 215 1.25 -24.61 12.40
CA GLY A 215 -0.19 -24.64 12.13
C GLY A 215 -0.86 -23.27 12.02
N PHE A 216 -0.17 -22.20 12.34
CA PHE A 216 -0.72 -20.83 12.19
C PHE A 216 -0.15 -20.06 11.00
N THR A 217 0.85 -20.57 10.32
CA THR A 217 1.49 -19.93 9.16
C THR A 217 0.58 -19.77 7.95
N THR A 218 -0.57 -20.44 7.94
CA THR A 218 -1.56 -20.32 6.88
C THR A 218 -2.55 -19.18 7.06
N TYR A 219 -2.56 -18.55 8.23
CA TYR A 219 -3.51 -17.49 8.56
C TYR A 219 -3.03 -16.09 8.25
N ALA A 220 -1.72 -15.87 8.22
CA ALA A 220 -1.12 -14.59 7.91
C ALA A 220 -0.39 -14.68 6.57
N GLU A 221 -1.01 -14.16 5.52
CA GLU A 221 -0.41 -14.07 4.19
C GLU A 221 -0.17 -12.61 3.76
N THR A 222 -0.59 -11.65 4.56
CA THR A 222 -0.56 -10.24 4.20
C THR A 222 0.32 -9.44 5.13
N ILE A 223 1.18 -8.63 4.55
CA ILE A 223 2.02 -7.66 5.23
C ILE A 223 1.39 -6.28 5.01
N SER A 224 1.07 -5.58 6.07
CA SER A 224 0.57 -4.22 5.98
C SER A 224 1.70 -3.24 5.71
N VAL A 225 1.57 -2.47 4.65
CA VAL A 225 2.44 -1.32 4.37
C VAL A 225 1.67 -0.02 4.56
N TYR A 226 0.80 -0.01 5.55
CA TYR A 226 0.08 1.19 5.91
C TYR A 226 1.02 2.24 6.46
N GLY A 227 0.78 3.45 6.07
CA GLY A 227 1.29 4.56 6.81
C GLY A 227 1.96 5.63 6.01
N THR A 228 1.87 6.78 6.62
CA THR A 228 2.74 7.91 6.36
C THR A 228 4.07 7.66 7.05
N GLU A 229 5.08 8.44 6.70
CA GLU A 229 6.43 8.37 7.27
C GLU A 229 6.47 8.18 8.80
N PRO A 230 5.61 8.87 9.60
CA PRO A 230 5.63 8.71 11.05
C PRO A 230 5.30 7.30 11.55
N VAL A 231 4.55 6.51 10.81
CA VAL A 231 4.23 5.13 11.18
C VAL A 231 5.44 4.25 11.02
N PHE A 232 6.19 4.41 9.94
CA PHE A 232 7.45 3.72 9.71
C PHE A 232 8.58 4.18 10.64
N MET A 233 8.40 5.28 11.36
CA MET A 233 9.39 5.82 12.29
C MET A 233 9.07 5.53 13.76
N ASP A 234 7.89 4.99 14.05
CA ASP A 234 7.44 4.72 15.42
C ASP A 234 7.65 3.26 15.81
N GLY A 235 8.89 2.93 16.12
CA GLY A 235 9.26 1.66 16.70
C GLY A 235 9.69 0.57 15.72
N ASP A 236 9.15 -0.65 15.85
CA ASP A 236 9.62 -1.83 15.12
C ASP A 236 9.04 -1.94 13.70
N ASP A 237 8.04 -1.11 13.39
CA ASP A 237 7.35 -1.05 12.09
C ASP A 237 8.13 -0.20 11.09
N THR A 238 9.21 -0.74 10.57
CA THR A 238 10.05 -0.06 9.59
C THR A 238 9.87 -0.66 8.19
N PRO A 239 10.21 0.05 7.10
CA PRO A 239 10.23 -0.55 5.78
C PRO A 239 11.18 -1.75 5.70
N TYR A 240 12.23 -1.77 6.51
CA TYR A 240 13.19 -2.88 6.60
C TYR A 240 12.58 -4.11 7.29
N SER A 241 11.84 -3.93 8.39
CA SER A 241 11.15 -5.05 9.05
C SER A 241 10.11 -5.68 8.14
N LYS A 242 9.38 -4.87 7.38
CA LYS A 242 8.40 -5.38 6.41
C LYS A 242 9.05 -6.14 5.26
N ALA A 243 10.15 -5.66 4.72
CA ALA A 243 10.92 -6.37 3.69
C ALA A 243 11.54 -7.67 4.25
N PHE A 244 12.03 -7.65 5.48
CA PHE A 244 12.51 -8.85 6.17
C PHE A 244 11.40 -9.89 6.34
N LEU A 245 10.22 -9.46 6.76
CA LEU A 245 9.05 -10.33 6.93
C LEU A 245 8.64 -10.98 5.60
N ALA A 246 8.69 -10.23 4.50
CA ALA A 246 8.48 -10.78 3.16
C ALA A 246 9.48 -11.89 2.83
N SER A 247 10.75 -11.70 3.19
CA SER A 247 11.79 -12.73 3.03
C SER A 247 11.50 -13.97 3.87
N CYS A 248 10.97 -13.79 5.09
CA CYS A 248 10.54 -14.90 5.94
C CYS A 248 9.38 -15.68 5.33
N TYR A 249 8.40 -15.01 4.74
CA TYR A 249 7.30 -15.67 4.02
C TYR A 249 7.83 -16.44 2.80
N ALA A 250 8.65 -15.80 1.98
CA ALA A 250 9.22 -16.41 0.79
C ALA A 250 10.03 -17.69 1.13
N SER A 251 10.84 -17.64 2.19
CA SER A 251 11.67 -18.77 2.62
C SER A 251 10.85 -19.97 3.08
N ARG A 252 9.59 -19.77 3.44
CA ARG A 252 8.63 -20.82 3.84
C ARG A 252 7.69 -21.24 2.71
N GLY A 253 7.87 -20.69 1.51
CA GLY A 253 7.01 -20.97 0.37
C GLY A 253 5.58 -20.42 0.51
N LEU A 254 5.38 -19.46 1.42
CA LEU A 254 4.09 -18.79 1.59
C LEU A 254 3.89 -17.75 0.49
N LYS A 255 2.64 -17.55 0.11
CA LYS A 255 2.27 -16.44 -0.76
C LYS A 255 2.42 -15.15 0.03
N MET A 256 3.06 -14.17 -0.60
CA MET A 256 3.19 -12.85 -0.02
C MET A 256 2.13 -11.93 -0.61
N ARG A 257 1.45 -11.19 0.26
CA ARG A 257 0.62 -10.05 -0.12
C ARG A 257 1.11 -8.83 0.65
N PHE A 258 1.10 -7.71 -0.04
CA PHE A 258 1.26 -6.42 0.59
C PHE A 258 -0.05 -5.65 0.43
N THR A 259 -0.48 -5.04 1.51
CA THR A 259 -1.70 -4.25 1.53
C THR A 259 -1.41 -2.88 2.08
N SER A 260 -1.83 -1.86 1.37
CA SER A 260 -1.91 -0.48 1.83
C SER A 260 -3.35 0.01 1.76
N GLY A 261 -3.65 1.16 2.31
CA GLY A 261 -5.01 1.67 2.33
C GLY A 261 -5.09 3.19 2.44
N THR A 262 -5.93 3.76 1.59
CA THR A 262 -6.19 5.19 1.49
C THR A 262 -6.74 5.83 2.78
N GLY A 263 -7.28 5.04 3.70
CA GLY A 263 -7.82 5.53 4.95
C GLY A 263 -6.77 5.82 6.02
N SER A 264 -5.60 5.22 5.93
CA SER A 264 -4.57 5.34 6.95
C SER A 264 -3.95 6.74 7.01
N GLU A 265 -3.72 7.35 5.86
CA GLU A 265 -3.18 8.71 5.75
C GLU A 265 -4.16 9.75 6.31
N VAL A 266 -5.44 9.60 6.02
CA VAL A 266 -6.50 10.46 6.58
C VAL A 266 -6.54 10.34 8.10
N GLN A 267 -6.51 9.12 8.61
CA GLN A 267 -6.57 8.86 10.05
C GLN A 267 -5.34 9.38 10.79
N MET A 268 -4.19 9.36 10.14
CA MET A 268 -2.93 9.76 10.76
C MET A 268 -2.62 11.26 10.67
N GLY A 269 -3.27 12.01 9.77
CA GLY A 269 -3.22 13.47 9.70
C GLY A 269 -1.86 14.06 9.31
N TYR A 270 -0.99 13.30 8.66
CA TYR A 270 0.34 13.76 8.22
C TYR A 270 0.43 13.99 6.70
N ALA A 271 -0.70 14.12 6.04
CA ALA A 271 -0.73 14.34 4.60
C ALA A 271 -0.14 15.70 4.18
N GLU A 272 -0.26 16.71 5.04
CA GLU A 272 0.27 18.05 4.79
C GLU A 272 -0.12 18.62 3.42
N GLY A 273 -1.33 18.30 2.95
CA GLY A 273 -1.82 18.69 1.64
C GLY A 273 -1.28 17.89 0.46
N LYS A 274 -0.41 16.90 0.70
CA LYS A 274 0.08 15.99 -0.34
C LYS A 274 -1.04 15.07 -0.83
N SER A 275 -0.93 14.59 -2.07
CA SER A 275 -1.92 13.66 -2.62
C SER A 275 -1.81 12.28 -1.98
N MET A 276 -2.93 11.59 -1.87
CA MET A 276 -3.00 10.18 -1.47
C MET A 276 -2.15 9.31 -2.40
N LEU A 277 -2.22 9.60 -3.70
CA LEU A 277 -1.49 8.85 -4.71
C LEU A 277 0.03 8.92 -4.49
N TYR A 278 0.55 10.07 -4.08
CA TYR A 278 1.97 10.22 -3.75
C TYR A 278 2.34 9.45 -2.47
N LEU A 279 1.54 9.59 -1.42
CA LEU A 279 1.80 8.90 -0.14
C LEU A 279 1.74 7.38 -0.31
N GLU A 280 0.75 6.89 -1.05
CA GLU A 280 0.66 5.46 -1.38
C GLU A 280 1.80 4.98 -2.28
N ALA A 281 2.25 5.78 -3.23
CA ALA A 281 3.40 5.43 -4.06
C ALA A 281 4.68 5.24 -3.21
N ARG A 282 4.86 6.04 -2.16
CA ARG A 282 5.97 5.87 -1.21
C ARG A 282 5.82 4.60 -0.38
N CYS A 283 4.66 4.36 0.21
CA CYS A 283 4.41 3.15 1.01
C CYS A 283 4.56 1.88 0.17
N LEU A 284 3.98 1.86 -1.02
CA LEU A 284 4.05 0.71 -1.92
C LEU A 284 5.45 0.46 -2.50
N ALA A 285 6.34 1.44 -2.47
CA ALA A 285 7.74 1.22 -2.84
C ALA A 285 8.45 0.19 -1.95
N VAL A 286 7.95 -0.05 -0.72
CA VAL A 286 8.44 -1.14 0.14
C VAL A 286 8.29 -2.49 -0.55
N THR A 287 7.24 -2.69 -1.32
CA THR A 287 7.00 -3.94 -2.07
C THR A 287 8.02 -4.14 -3.20
N LYS A 288 8.47 -3.05 -3.82
CA LYS A 288 9.52 -3.06 -4.83
C LYS A 288 10.86 -3.46 -4.20
N GLY A 289 11.22 -2.83 -3.10
CA GLY A 289 12.44 -3.12 -2.36
C GLY A 289 12.47 -4.55 -1.79
N ALA A 290 11.33 -5.10 -1.43
CA ALA A 290 11.19 -6.50 -1.02
C ALA A 290 11.24 -7.50 -2.19
N GLY A 291 11.33 -7.03 -3.44
CA GLY A 291 11.38 -7.89 -4.62
C GLY A 291 10.07 -8.60 -4.97
N VAL A 292 8.93 -8.11 -4.44
CA VAL A 292 7.61 -8.73 -4.66
C VAL A 292 6.98 -8.27 -5.96
N GLN A 293 7.30 -7.06 -6.39
CA GLN A 293 6.73 -6.44 -7.58
C GLN A 293 6.94 -7.29 -8.83
N GLY A 294 5.85 -7.59 -9.52
CA GLY A 294 5.91 -8.36 -10.76
C GLY A 294 6.14 -9.87 -10.60
N THR A 295 6.25 -10.39 -9.38
CA THR A 295 6.42 -11.84 -9.15
C THR A 295 5.10 -12.59 -9.20
N GLN A 296 5.13 -13.89 -9.54
CA GLN A 296 3.94 -14.75 -9.51
C GLN A 296 3.48 -15.10 -8.09
N ASN A 297 4.39 -15.01 -7.11
CA ASN A 297 4.15 -15.40 -5.73
C ASN A 297 3.82 -14.24 -4.81
N GLY A 298 3.89 -13.01 -5.31
CA GLY A 298 3.55 -11.80 -4.60
C GLY A 298 2.37 -11.08 -5.23
N SER A 299 1.50 -10.54 -4.43
CA SER A 299 0.45 -9.62 -4.86
C SER A 299 0.50 -8.36 -4.02
N VAL A 300 0.13 -7.26 -4.63
CA VAL A 300 0.07 -5.96 -3.97
C VAL A 300 -1.31 -5.38 -4.24
N SER A 301 -1.94 -4.83 -3.23
CA SER A 301 -3.25 -4.22 -3.35
C SER A 301 -3.36 -2.97 -2.49
N CYS A 302 -4.12 -2.00 -2.97
CA CYS A 302 -4.60 -0.90 -2.16
C CYS A 302 -6.06 -1.11 -1.82
N ILE A 303 -6.39 -0.93 -0.56
CA ILE A 303 -7.75 -1.01 -0.06
C ILE A 303 -8.29 0.39 0.10
N GLY A 304 -9.43 0.66 -0.50
CA GLY A 304 -10.11 1.93 -0.36
C GLY A 304 -11.61 1.77 -0.35
N VAL A 305 -12.29 2.66 0.35
CA VAL A 305 -13.75 2.80 0.33
C VAL A 305 -14.08 3.95 -0.62
N PRO A 306 -14.49 3.67 -1.87
CA PRO A 306 -14.65 4.72 -2.88
C PRO A 306 -15.59 5.86 -2.48
N ALA A 307 -16.60 5.57 -1.65
CA ALA A 307 -17.53 6.57 -1.16
C ALA A 307 -16.90 7.54 -0.15
N GLY A 308 -15.83 7.13 0.54
CA GLY A 308 -15.16 7.93 1.56
C GLY A 308 -13.86 8.59 1.09
N VAL A 309 -13.42 8.27 -0.12
CA VAL A 309 -12.14 8.74 -0.65
C VAL A 309 -12.37 9.88 -1.64
N PRO A 310 -11.69 11.02 -1.48
CA PRO A 310 -11.70 12.06 -2.51
C PRO A 310 -11.27 11.49 -3.87
N GLY A 311 -11.98 11.85 -4.93
CA GLY A 311 -11.78 11.26 -6.25
C GLY A 311 -12.43 9.88 -6.46
N GLY A 312 -13.02 9.30 -5.42
CA GLY A 312 -13.83 8.09 -5.49
C GLY A 312 -13.11 6.92 -6.11
N ILE A 313 -13.81 6.16 -6.94
CA ILE A 313 -13.27 4.95 -7.59
C ILE A 313 -12.02 5.20 -8.45
N ARG A 314 -11.87 6.41 -9.02
CA ARG A 314 -10.68 6.74 -9.81
C ARG A 314 -9.42 6.76 -8.95
N ALA A 315 -9.49 7.32 -7.75
CA ALA A 315 -8.36 7.39 -6.83
C ALA A 315 -7.96 5.98 -6.37
N VAL A 316 -8.90 5.17 -5.91
CA VAL A 316 -8.65 3.79 -5.48
C VAL A 316 -8.08 2.95 -6.62
N ALA A 317 -8.59 3.11 -7.84
CA ALA A 317 -8.07 2.41 -9.01
C ALA A 317 -6.64 2.86 -9.36
N ALA A 318 -6.34 4.15 -9.24
CA ALA A 318 -5.02 4.71 -9.49
C ALA A 318 -3.96 4.16 -8.51
N GLU A 319 -4.28 4.08 -7.23
CA GLU A 319 -3.41 3.47 -6.21
C GLU A 319 -3.15 1.99 -6.50
N ASN A 320 -4.20 1.25 -6.88
CA ASN A 320 -4.03 -0.15 -7.28
C ASN A 320 -3.17 -0.29 -8.55
N LEU A 321 -3.25 0.65 -9.49
CA LEU A 321 -2.34 0.65 -10.63
C LEU A 321 -0.89 0.93 -10.19
N ILE A 322 -0.64 1.89 -9.29
CA ILE A 322 0.69 2.13 -8.70
C ILE A 322 1.23 0.86 -8.05
N ALA A 323 0.38 0.14 -7.32
CA ALA A 323 0.76 -1.13 -6.71
C ALA A 323 1.22 -2.20 -7.73
N MET A 324 0.81 -2.09 -8.98
CA MET A 324 1.17 -3.03 -10.05
C MET A 324 2.37 -2.57 -10.89
N LEU A 325 2.68 -1.28 -10.85
CA LEU A 325 3.76 -0.63 -11.58
C LEU A 325 5.07 -0.58 -10.77
#